data_fb2927d8e9d22cf013dec9afa9a581b5
#
_entry.id   fb2927d8e9d22cf013dec9afa9a581b5
#
_cell.length_a   1.000
_cell.length_b   1.000
_cell.length_c   1.000
_cell.angle_alpha   90.00
_cell.angle_beta   90.00
_cell.angle_gamma   90.00
#
_symmetry.space_group_name_H-M   'P 1'
#
loop_
_entity.id
_entity.type
_entity.pdbx_description
1 polymer ?
#
loop_
_entity_poly.entity_id
_entity_poly.type
_entity_poly.pdbx_seq_one_letter_code
_entity_poly.pdbx_strand_id
1 'polypeptide(L)'
;MFEVWRSFLSEIDPLEPEEMLFRPTSEANSIAFLVWHCPRIADTAFHRSQGMSTVWEQDKWYGKFGLAETDTGTGFAPDQVAAFRPTKKLLISHLESVQKALDDGLSQMASTDLDRPLNPENPRATLGRHIQSIVMGHGFFHLGEVRFLKGLQGRPFAR
;
A
#
# COMPACT_ATOMS: atom_id res chain seq x y z
N MET A 1 4.21 -13.30 -6.36
CA MET A 1 4.48 -12.26 -5.33
C MET A 1 4.99 -10.98 -5.96
N PHE A 2 4.40 -9.87 -5.63
CA PHE A 2 4.86 -8.58 -6.11
C PHE A 2 6.18 -8.18 -5.45
N GLU A 3 7.20 -7.94 -6.25
CA GLU A 3 8.53 -7.54 -5.79
C GLU A 3 8.48 -6.22 -4.98
N VAL A 4 7.57 -5.33 -5.33
CA VAL A 4 7.41 -4.04 -4.65
C VAL A 4 7.16 -4.18 -3.14
N TRP A 5 6.38 -5.17 -2.72
CA TRP A 5 6.09 -5.38 -1.29
C TRP A 5 7.29 -5.90 -0.52
N ARG A 6 8.06 -6.79 -1.13
CA ARG A 6 9.35 -7.22 -0.55
C ARG A 6 10.32 -6.06 -0.41
N SER A 7 10.34 -5.17 -1.41
CA SER A 7 11.17 -3.98 -1.35
C SER A 7 10.75 -3.05 -0.20
N PHE A 8 9.45 -2.84 0.02
CA PHE A 8 8.99 -2.08 1.19
C PHE A 8 9.49 -2.70 2.50
N LEU A 9 9.33 -4.01 2.68
CA LEU A 9 9.81 -4.70 3.88
C LEU A 9 11.30 -4.52 4.08
N SER A 10 12.11 -4.72 3.03
CA SER A 10 13.57 -4.55 3.08
C SER A 10 13.98 -3.11 3.39
N GLU A 11 13.22 -2.12 2.87
CA GLU A 11 13.54 -0.72 3.15
C GLU A 11 13.25 -0.32 4.60
N ILE A 12 12.18 -0.85 5.20
CA ILE A 12 11.80 -0.47 6.57
C ILE A 12 12.45 -1.32 7.66
N ASP A 13 12.96 -2.51 7.32
CA ASP A 13 13.56 -3.42 8.30
C ASP A 13 14.64 -2.77 9.17
N PRO A 14 15.61 -2.01 8.63
CA PRO A 14 16.67 -1.39 9.43
C PRO A 14 16.27 -0.07 10.10
N LEU A 15 15.02 0.41 9.94
CA LEU A 15 14.62 1.72 10.45
C LEU A 15 14.07 1.65 11.87
N GLU A 16 14.44 2.65 12.68
CA GLU A 16 13.84 2.87 13.98
C GLU A 16 12.48 3.59 13.87
N PRO A 17 11.61 3.53 14.89
CA PRO A 17 10.28 4.14 14.84
C PRO A 17 10.30 5.64 14.49
N GLU A 18 11.25 6.40 15.02
CA GLU A 18 11.40 7.83 14.78
C GLU A 18 11.76 8.12 13.33
N GLU A 19 12.58 7.27 12.71
CA GLU A 19 12.98 7.39 11.31
C GLU A 19 11.80 7.11 10.37
N MET A 20 10.91 6.19 10.76
CA MET A 20 9.69 5.91 10.01
C MET A 20 8.68 7.05 10.09
N LEU A 21 8.72 7.86 11.16
CA LEU A 21 7.83 8.99 11.38
C LEU A 21 8.39 10.32 10.86
N PHE A 22 9.65 10.33 10.38
CA PHE A 22 10.29 11.52 9.84
C PHE A 22 9.52 12.09 8.66
N ARG A 23 9.34 13.41 8.69
CA ARG A 23 8.74 14.23 7.63
C ARG A 23 9.64 15.44 7.39
N PRO A 24 10.17 15.64 6.18
CA PRO A 24 11.05 16.79 5.90
C PRO A 24 10.35 18.15 6.00
N THR A 25 9.03 18.17 5.82
CA THR A 25 8.15 19.35 6.00
C THR A 25 6.81 18.90 6.56
N SER A 26 6.00 19.83 7.04
CA SER A 26 4.62 19.54 7.49
C SER A 26 3.75 18.94 6.39
N GLU A 27 4.00 19.23 5.14
CA GLU A 27 3.22 18.79 3.98
C GLU A 27 3.66 17.42 3.44
N ALA A 28 4.83 16.93 3.87
CA ALA A 28 5.35 15.66 3.37
C ALA A 28 4.71 14.46 4.07
N ASN A 29 4.64 13.33 3.38
CA ASN A 29 4.30 12.05 3.97
C ASN A 29 5.45 11.54 4.84
N SER A 30 5.13 10.65 5.79
CA SER A 30 6.11 9.85 6.50
C SER A 30 6.25 8.46 5.87
N ILE A 31 7.38 7.79 6.14
CA ILE A 31 7.58 6.39 5.70
C ILE A 31 6.47 5.49 6.28
N ALA A 32 6.12 5.67 7.55
CA ALA A 32 5.06 4.89 8.19
C ALA A 32 3.71 5.04 7.48
N PHE A 33 3.36 6.26 7.08
CA PHE A 33 2.15 6.52 6.32
C PHE A 33 2.17 5.82 4.95
N LEU A 34 3.25 5.93 4.19
CA LEU A 34 3.39 5.34 2.87
C LEU A 34 3.33 3.80 2.92
N VAL A 35 3.95 3.18 3.92
CA VAL A 35 3.97 1.73 4.13
C VAL A 35 2.57 1.18 4.49
N TRP A 36 1.71 1.98 5.10
CA TRP A 36 0.32 1.64 5.32
C TRP A 36 -0.55 1.93 4.10
N HIS A 37 -0.41 3.12 3.51
CA HIS A 37 -1.25 3.61 2.41
C HIS A 37 -1.14 2.71 1.16
N CYS A 38 0.06 2.31 0.77
CA CYS A 38 0.25 1.54 -0.46
C CYS A 38 -0.47 0.18 -0.44
N PRO A 39 -0.28 -0.71 0.55
CA PRO A 39 -1.03 -1.96 0.59
C PRO A 39 -2.53 -1.73 0.77
N ARG A 40 -2.95 -0.69 1.50
CA ARG A 40 -4.36 -0.34 1.68
C ARG A 40 -5.05 0.03 0.35
N ILE A 41 -4.38 0.81 -0.50
CA ILE A 41 -4.87 1.14 -1.85
C ILE A 41 -4.88 -0.11 -2.74
N ALA A 42 -3.83 -0.92 -2.71
CA ALA A 42 -3.75 -2.14 -3.50
C ALA A 42 -4.86 -3.15 -3.13
N ASP A 43 -5.12 -3.33 -1.83
CA ASP A 43 -6.20 -4.14 -1.29
C ASP A 43 -7.56 -3.67 -1.83
N THR A 44 -7.82 -2.36 -1.74
CA THR A 44 -9.06 -1.75 -2.25
C THR A 44 -9.20 -1.98 -3.76
N ALA A 45 -8.17 -1.64 -4.52
CA ALA A 45 -8.20 -1.73 -5.98
C ALA A 45 -8.42 -3.17 -6.47
N PHE A 46 -7.73 -4.14 -5.87
CA PHE A 46 -7.81 -5.53 -6.25
C PHE A 46 -9.17 -6.13 -5.89
N HIS A 47 -9.57 -6.07 -4.62
CA HIS A 47 -10.79 -6.73 -4.15
C HIS A 47 -12.06 -6.05 -4.69
N ARG A 48 -12.13 -4.71 -4.68
CA ARG A 48 -13.31 -4.00 -5.19
C ARG A 48 -13.53 -4.19 -6.68
N SER A 49 -12.48 -4.30 -7.48
CA SER A 49 -12.60 -4.60 -8.91
C SER A 49 -13.26 -5.96 -9.21
N GLN A 50 -13.35 -6.81 -8.20
CA GLN A 50 -13.93 -8.13 -8.26
C GLN A 50 -15.23 -8.26 -7.45
N GLY A 51 -15.72 -7.16 -6.86
CA GLY A 51 -16.93 -7.14 -6.02
C GLY A 51 -16.73 -7.81 -4.65
N MET A 52 -15.48 -7.95 -4.19
CA MET A 52 -15.14 -8.59 -2.92
C MET A 52 -14.90 -7.56 -1.80
N SER A 53 -15.07 -8.01 -0.56
CA SER A 53 -14.62 -7.27 0.62
C SER A 53 -13.09 -7.27 0.70
N THR A 54 -12.53 -6.15 1.14
CA THR A 54 -11.08 -5.98 1.32
C THR A 54 -10.57 -6.74 2.56
N VAL A 55 -9.28 -7.04 2.60
CA VAL A 55 -8.60 -7.56 3.80
C VAL A 55 -8.76 -6.61 4.99
N TRP A 56 -8.72 -5.31 4.69
CA TRP A 56 -8.96 -4.23 5.66
C TRP A 56 -10.28 -4.40 6.41
N GLU A 57 -11.36 -4.72 5.70
CA GLU A 57 -12.69 -4.94 6.25
C GLU A 57 -12.81 -6.30 6.94
N GLN A 58 -12.38 -7.37 6.26
CA GLN A 58 -12.51 -8.75 6.75
C GLN A 58 -11.80 -8.96 8.09
N ASP A 59 -10.56 -8.46 8.21
CA ASP A 59 -9.72 -8.62 9.40
C ASP A 59 -9.82 -7.44 10.38
N LYS A 60 -10.72 -6.49 10.11
CA LYS A 60 -10.97 -5.28 10.92
C LYS A 60 -9.69 -4.50 11.22
N TRP A 61 -8.81 -4.37 10.20
CA TRP A 61 -7.57 -3.62 10.35
C TRP A 61 -7.80 -2.17 10.74
N TYR A 62 -8.90 -1.56 10.32
CA TYR A 62 -9.28 -0.20 10.70
C TYR A 62 -9.29 0.00 12.23
N GLY A 63 -9.83 -0.95 12.97
CA GLY A 63 -9.83 -0.88 14.43
C GLY A 63 -8.44 -1.01 15.05
N LYS A 64 -7.55 -1.82 14.44
CA LYS A 64 -6.16 -1.99 14.90
C LYS A 64 -5.34 -0.72 14.68
N PHE A 65 -5.62 0.03 13.61
CA PHE A 65 -4.96 1.29 13.29
C PHE A 65 -5.63 2.53 13.91
N GLY A 66 -6.82 2.38 14.52
CA GLY A 66 -7.59 3.51 15.05
C GLY A 66 -8.12 4.44 13.95
N LEU A 67 -8.43 3.91 12.78
CA LEU A 67 -8.91 4.62 11.60
C LEU A 67 -10.36 4.22 11.27
N ALA A 68 -11.01 4.95 10.38
CA ALA A 68 -12.32 4.55 9.86
C ALA A 68 -12.19 3.41 8.85
N GLU A 69 -13.24 2.61 8.72
CA GLU A 69 -13.29 1.51 7.74
C GLU A 69 -13.11 1.99 6.30
N THR A 70 -13.55 3.22 6.01
CA THR A 70 -13.43 3.85 4.70
C THR A 70 -12.09 4.51 4.43
N ASP A 71 -11.24 4.67 5.45
CA ASP A 71 -9.96 5.36 5.30
C ASP A 71 -9.00 4.59 4.38
N THR A 72 -8.42 5.31 3.46
CA THR A 72 -7.39 4.82 2.55
C THR A 72 -6.10 5.66 2.62
N GLY A 73 -6.16 6.80 3.29
CA GLY A 73 -5.09 7.80 3.31
C GLY A 73 -5.16 8.79 2.14
N THR A 74 -5.97 8.49 1.11
CA THR A 74 -6.17 9.42 0.01
C THR A 74 -6.88 10.68 0.50
N GLY A 75 -6.24 11.84 0.28
CA GLY A 75 -6.79 13.13 0.72
C GLY A 75 -6.63 13.43 2.21
N PHE A 76 -5.82 12.66 2.94
CA PHE A 76 -5.49 13.01 4.33
C PHE A 76 -4.80 14.36 4.39
N ALA A 77 -5.26 15.21 5.30
CA ALA A 77 -4.63 16.48 5.60
C ALA A 77 -3.29 16.27 6.33
N PRO A 78 -2.37 17.25 6.27
CA PRO A 78 -1.04 17.12 6.89
C PRO A 78 -1.05 16.78 8.39
N ASP A 79 -2.04 17.25 9.13
CA ASP A 79 -2.24 16.93 10.56
C ASP A 79 -2.70 15.49 10.79
N GLN A 80 -3.52 14.93 9.90
CA GLN A 80 -3.91 13.52 9.93
C GLN A 80 -2.69 12.61 9.67
N VAL A 81 -1.84 12.96 8.71
CA VAL A 81 -0.57 12.25 8.47
C VAL A 81 0.37 12.37 9.67
N ALA A 82 0.44 13.54 10.32
CA ALA A 82 1.26 13.74 11.52
C ALA A 82 0.77 12.93 12.73
N ALA A 83 -0.54 12.78 12.85
CA ALA A 83 -1.17 12.00 13.92
C ALA A 83 -1.07 10.48 13.70
N PHE A 84 -0.78 10.02 12.47
CA PHE A 84 -0.68 8.61 12.14
C PHE A 84 0.66 8.01 12.59
N ARG A 85 0.65 7.34 13.74
CA ARG A 85 1.86 6.82 14.42
C ARG A 85 1.74 5.33 14.76
N PRO A 86 1.58 4.45 13.77
CA PRO A 86 1.47 3.02 14.00
C PRO A 86 2.80 2.41 14.43
N THR A 87 2.76 1.27 15.09
CA THR A 87 3.97 0.49 15.34
C THR A 87 4.47 -0.16 14.04
N LYS A 88 5.78 -0.33 13.92
CA LYS A 88 6.42 -1.05 12.80
C LYS A 88 5.85 -2.46 12.64
N LYS A 89 5.63 -3.17 13.74
CA LYS A 89 5.04 -4.52 13.74
C LYS A 89 3.64 -4.52 13.11
N LEU A 90 2.80 -3.53 13.43
CA LEU A 90 1.45 -3.43 12.89
C LEU A 90 1.49 -3.18 11.37
N LEU A 91 2.38 -2.30 10.92
CA LEU A 91 2.59 -2.02 9.48
C LEU A 91 3.01 -3.28 8.71
N ILE A 92 4.02 -4.01 9.21
CA ILE A 92 4.50 -5.24 8.60
C ILE A 92 3.37 -6.28 8.52
N SER A 93 2.67 -6.52 9.64
CA SER A 93 1.59 -7.51 9.67
C SER A 93 0.45 -7.18 8.69
N HIS A 94 0.09 -5.90 8.54
CA HIS A 94 -0.92 -5.48 7.57
C HIS A 94 -0.43 -5.69 6.12
N LEU A 95 0.80 -5.25 5.81
CA LEU A 95 1.37 -5.41 4.49
C LEU A 95 1.45 -6.88 4.08
N GLU A 96 1.92 -7.76 4.97
CA GLU A 96 2.02 -9.21 4.71
C GLU A 96 0.63 -9.85 4.52
N SER A 97 -0.38 -9.43 5.29
CA SER A 97 -1.76 -9.91 5.15
C SER A 97 -2.33 -9.53 3.77
N VAL A 98 -2.16 -8.28 3.35
CA VAL A 98 -2.60 -7.82 2.03
C VAL A 98 -1.83 -8.54 0.93
N GLN A 99 -0.50 -8.64 1.05
CA GLN A 99 0.34 -9.32 0.06
C GLN A 99 -0.11 -10.77 -0.14
N LYS A 100 -0.36 -11.51 0.95
CA LYS A 100 -0.84 -12.89 0.87
C LYS A 100 -2.17 -12.97 0.13
N ALA A 101 -3.12 -12.11 0.45
CA ALA A 101 -4.43 -12.12 -0.18
C ALA A 101 -4.36 -11.78 -1.69
N LEU A 102 -3.50 -10.83 -2.07
CA LEU A 102 -3.26 -10.51 -3.48
C LEU A 102 -2.60 -11.67 -4.24
N ASP A 103 -1.60 -12.31 -3.65
CA ASP A 103 -0.92 -13.48 -4.25
C ASP A 103 -1.89 -14.66 -4.41
N ASP A 104 -2.68 -14.96 -3.38
CA ASP A 104 -3.69 -16.01 -3.41
C ASP A 104 -4.75 -15.72 -4.49
N GLY A 105 -5.28 -14.50 -4.53
CA GLY A 105 -6.29 -14.10 -5.51
C GLY A 105 -5.78 -14.18 -6.95
N LEU A 106 -4.55 -13.68 -7.21
CA LEU A 106 -3.96 -13.75 -8.54
C LEU A 106 -3.65 -15.18 -8.98
N SER A 107 -3.21 -16.04 -8.06
CA SER A 107 -2.89 -17.44 -8.39
C SER A 107 -4.13 -18.24 -8.83
N GLN A 108 -5.32 -17.79 -8.48
CA GLN A 108 -6.60 -18.42 -8.85
C GLN A 108 -7.18 -17.86 -10.15
N MET A 109 -6.62 -16.78 -10.69
CA MET A 109 -7.10 -16.17 -11.94
C MET A 109 -6.57 -16.89 -13.16
N ALA A 110 -7.44 -17.05 -14.18
CA ALA A 110 -6.98 -17.37 -15.51
C ALA A 110 -6.39 -16.12 -16.17
N SER A 111 -5.46 -16.31 -17.12
CA SER A 111 -4.88 -15.17 -17.85
C SER A 111 -5.93 -14.32 -18.57
N THR A 112 -7.01 -14.95 -19.04
CA THR A 112 -8.15 -14.29 -19.69
C THR A 112 -8.93 -13.37 -18.77
N ASP A 113 -8.89 -13.58 -17.45
CA ASP A 113 -9.57 -12.70 -16.48
C ASP A 113 -8.94 -11.31 -16.46
N LEU A 114 -7.63 -11.22 -16.76
CA LEU A 114 -6.91 -9.96 -16.80
C LEU A 114 -7.35 -9.07 -17.98
N ASP A 115 -7.91 -9.65 -19.02
CA ASP A 115 -8.43 -8.93 -20.19
C ASP A 115 -9.88 -8.44 -19.97
N ARG A 116 -10.54 -8.83 -18.86
CA ARG A 116 -11.90 -8.45 -18.54
C ARG A 116 -12.01 -6.93 -18.37
N PRO A 117 -12.88 -6.25 -19.15
CA PRO A 117 -13.14 -4.82 -18.97
C PRO A 117 -13.75 -4.54 -17.58
N LEU A 118 -13.28 -3.50 -16.91
CA LEU A 118 -13.88 -2.99 -15.67
C LEU A 118 -15.00 -1.97 -15.92
N ASN A 119 -15.02 -1.40 -17.12
CA ASN A 119 -16.04 -0.48 -17.56
C ASN A 119 -16.45 -0.86 -19.00
N PRO A 120 -17.73 -1.20 -19.24
CA PRO A 120 -18.21 -1.54 -20.58
C PRO A 120 -18.03 -0.39 -21.60
N GLU A 121 -18.09 0.86 -21.16
CA GLU A 121 -17.90 2.04 -22.00
C GLU A 121 -16.43 2.30 -22.36
N ASN A 122 -15.51 1.69 -21.62
CA ASN A 122 -14.08 1.77 -21.88
C ASN A 122 -13.42 0.36 -21.86
N PRO A 123 -13.51 -0.37 -22.97
CA PRO A 123 -12.95 -1.73 -23.05
C PRO A 123 -11.44 -1.83 -22.81
N ARG A 124 -10.72 -0.70 -22.92
CA ARG A 124 -9.29 -0.65 -22.62
C ARG A 124 -8.96 -0.62 -21.12
N ALA A 125 -9.93 -0.27 -20.29
CA ALA A 125 -9.80 -0.30 -18.83
C ALA A 125 -10.00 -1.73 -18.33
N THR A 126 -9.02 -2.60 -18.54
CA THR A 126 -9.07 -4.01 -18.13
C THR A 126 -8.60 -4.22 -16.69
N LEU A 127 -8.96 -5.36 -16.10
CA LEU A 127 -8.49 -5.77 -14.77
C LEU A 127 -6.96 -5.80 -14.70
N GLY A 128 -6.30 -6.36 -15.71
CA GLY A 128 -4.83 -6.43 -15.76
C GLY A 128 -4.18 -5.05 -15.76
N ARG A 129 -4.71 -4.10 -16.55
CA ARG A 129 -4.21 -2.71 -16.54
C ARG A 129 -4.45 -2.02 -15.20
N HIS A 130 -5.58 -2.29 -14.56
CA HIS A 130 -5.89 -1.75 -13.24
C HIS A 130 -4.91 -2.26 -12.19
N ILE A 131 -4.66 -3.58 -12.16
CA ILE A 131 -3.66 -4.19 -11.28
C ILE A 131 -2.27 -3.61 -11.56
N GLN A 132 -1.87 -3.52 -12.82
CA GLN A 132 -0.57 -2.95 -13.19
C GLN A 132 -0.42 -1.50 -12.71
N SER A 133 -1.43 -0.68 -12.90
CA SER A 133 -1.37 0.75 -12.55
C SER A 133 -1.45 0.99 -11.05
N ILE A 134 -2.45 0.40 -10.38
CA ILE A 134 -2.76 0.74 -8.98
C ILE A 134 -2.01 -0.19 -8.01
N VAL A 135 -1.93 -1.48 -8.27
CA VAL A 135 -1.25 -2.39 -7.33
C VAL A 135 0.28 -2.29 -7.48
N MET A 136 0.79 -2.23 -8.72
CA MET A 136 2.23 -2.19 -8.97
C MET A 136 2.75 -0.76 -9.12
N GLY A 137 2.19 0.02 -10.05
CA GLY A 137 2.69 1.35 -10.41
C GLY A 137 2.64 2.33 -9.23
N HIS A 138 1.52 2.41 -8.54
CA HIS A 138 1.36 3.21 -7.32
C HIS A 138 2.32 2.75 -6.21
N GLY A 139 2.49 1.44 -6.03
CA GLY A 139 3.46 0.89 -5.07
C GLY A 139 4.89 1.32 -5.38
N PHE A 140 5.35 1.20 -6.64
CA PHE A 140 6.70 1.64 -7.02
C PHE A 140 6.90 3.14 -6.91
N PHE A 141 5.87 3.94 -7.20
CA PHE A 141 5.92 5.39 -7.01
C PHE A 141 6.23 5.73 -5.54
N HIS A 142 5.49 5.18 -4.60
CA HIS A 142 5.69 5.45 -3.18
C HIS A 142 6.94 4.75 -2.59
N LEU A 143 7.38 3.63 -3.16
CA LEU A 143 8.68 3.06 -2.81
C LEU A 143 9.82 4.04 -3.11
N GLY A 144 9.73 4.79 -4.22
CA GLY A 144 10.65 5.88 -4.54
C GLY A 144 10.64 6.98 -3.48
N GLU A 145 9.45 7.36 -2.98
CA GLU A 145 9.34 8.33 -1.88
C GLU A 145 9.96 7.81 -0.58
N VAL A 146 9.71 6.54 -0.22
CA VAL A 146 10.34 5.91 0.95
C VAL A 146 11.86 5.97 0.86
N ARG A 147 12.42 5.61 -0.29
CA ARG A 147 13.87 5.68 -0.53
C ARG A 147 14.40 7.10 -0.45
N PHE A 148 13.68 8.06 -1.01
CA PHE A 148 14.03 9.47 -0.91
C PHE A 148 14.06 9.95 0.54
N LEU A 149 13.03 9.62 1.33
CA LEU A 149 12.95 9.97 2.75
C LEU A 149 14.08 9.32 3.58
N LYS A 150 14.46 8.09 3.26
CA LYS A 150 15.65 7.43 3.84
C LYS A 150 16.92 8.16 3.49
N GLY A 151 17.09 8.54 2.22
CA GLY A 151 18.25 9.30 1.75
C GLY A 151 18.41 10.63 2.48
N LEU A 152 17.32 11.36 2.74
CA LEU A 152 17.33 12.59 3.53
C LEU A 152 17.79 12.36 4.99
N GLN A 153 17.63 11.16 5.51
CA GLN A 153 18.08 10.75 6.85
C GLN A 153 19.48 10.10 6.84
N GLY A 154 20.18 10.12 5.69
CA GLY A 154 21.49 9.50 5.56
C GLY A 154 21.48 7.97 5.60
N ARG A 155 20.31 7.34 5.40
CA ARG A 155 20.17 5.88 5.41
C ARG A 155 20.35 5.30 4.00
N PRO A 156 21.13 4.22 3.84
CA PRO A 156 21.29 3.56 2.55
C PRO A 156 20.00 2.87 2.11
N PHE A 157 19.86 2.68 0.80
CA PHE A 157 18.81 1.82 0.23
C PHE A 157 19.12 0.34 0.48
N ALA A 158 18.08 -0.48 0.62
CA ALA A 158 18.23 -1.92 0.54
C ALA A 158 18.66 -2.32 -0.88
N ARG A 159 19.65 -3.21 -1.00
CA ARG A 159 20.19 -3.73 -2.27
C ARG A 159 19.64 -5.10 -2.58
#